data_68bdfe63a5e97e1b792ce117a01a0622
#
_entry.id   68bdfe63a5e97e1b792ce117a01a0622
#
_cell.length_a   1.000
_cell.length_b   1.000
_cell.length_c   1.000
_cell.angle_alpha   90.00
_cell.angle_beta   90.00
_cell.angle_gamma   90.00
#
_symmetry.space_group_name_H-M   'P 1'
#
loop_
_entity.id
_entity.type
_entity.pdbx_description
1 polymer ?
#
loop_
_entity_poly.entity_id
_entity_poly.type
_entity_poly.pdbx_seq_one_letter_code
_entity_poly.pdbx_strand_id
1 'polypeptide(L)'
;MHHRPSSSQSPALWQSILILMSAIGIVGSNSLLLSPLVKAVGQDLGADPGGVMQAASAYGLGVAAAALTLAPLGDRFGAGRLLRLSLAALALGLAASGLAPGLWGLILAQGFCGLAGGAALPSIYALAARIAPRGREARTVGLVLTGWTLSMVLGVSISAWAAELAGWRRVYLALAVLAALLWLSSRRLAALTSAEQNQKASSPLTALRVKGMRSGLLATGLLMLSFYVTYFYTGAHITLDLGLSTAKAGLLPLFYGIGFGLAVLFDPLLDRIGLARATPPVFVLITASYLGLALASGSFLALLSVTLIWGIFQHLGLNLLVARLTALDEGQRGAIMGLYSTMTYLCVFAAPFAGDLLFGLWGLIGCLLVSAALAILEALEAGVSLRQPKTKTVGINSDPASPGAPA
;
A
#
# COMPACT_ATOMS: atom_id res chain seq x y z
N MET A 1 -16.03 26.62 -38.48
CA MET A 1 -14.74 26.66 -37.76
C MET A 1 -14.67 25.51 -36.80
N HIS A 2 -14.04 24.40 -37.20
CA HIS A 2 -13.88 23.19 -36.37
C HIS A 2 -12.70 23.42 -35.41
N HIS A 3 -12.99 23.62 -34.12
CA HIS A 3 -11.98 23.48 -33.09
C HIS A 3 -11.66 21.99 -32.91
N ARG A 4 -10.52 21.56 -33.45
CA ARG A 4 -9.87 20.30 -33.05
C ARG A 4 -9.46 20.41 -31.60
N PRO A 5 -9.83 19.49 -30.72
CA PRO A 5 -9.26 19.45 -29.38
C PRO A 5 -7.80 19.02 -29.53
N SER A 6 -6.87 19.91 -29.19
CA SER A 6 -5.44 19.59 -29.07
C SER A 6 -5.23 18.58 -27.94
N SER A 7 -5.03 17.33 -28.26
CA SER A 7 -4.73 16.22 -27.33
C SER A 7 -3.26 16.18 -26.91
N SER A 8 -2.60 17.30 -26.70
CA SER A 8 -1.28 17.36 -26.08
C SER A 8 -1.46 17.68 -24.60
N GLN A 9 -1.40 16.65 -23.77
CA GLN A 9 -1.21 16.84 -22.32
C GLN A 9 0.06 17.68 -22.16
N SER A 10 -0.06 18.85 -21.50
CA SER A 10 1.04 19.79 -21.39
C SER A 10 2.26 19.13 -20.71
N PRO A 11 3.51 19.43 -21.11
CA PRO A 11 4.71 18.90 -20.47
C PRO A 11 4.72 19.08 -18.95
N ALA A 12 4.09 20.15 -18.46
CA ALA A 12 3.94 20.41 -17.02
C ALA A 12 3.06 19.38 -16.29
N LEU A 13 2.03 18.83 -16.94
CA LEU A 13 1.19 17.78 -16.36
C LEU A 13 1.98 16.48 -16.20
N TRP A 14 2.71 16.05 -17.21
CA TRP A 14 3.55 14.86 -17.15
C TRP A 14 4.64 14.96 -16.09
N GLN A 15 5.28 16.11 -15.96
CA GLN A 15 6.25 16.35 -14.89
C GLN A 15 5.63 16.20 -13.51
N SER A 16 4.43 16.73 -13.31
CA SER A 16 3.70 16.61 -12.04
C SER A 16 3.34 15.15 -11.74
N ILE A 17 2.85 14.40 -12.73
CA ILE A 17 2.53 12.97 -12.60
C ILE A 17 3.80 12.18 -12.23
N LEU A 18 4.91 12.42 -12.91
CA LEU A 18 6.18 11.72 -12.64
C LEU A 18 6.70 12.02 -11.23
N ILE A 19 6.60 13.26 -10.74
CA ILE A 19 6.97 13.60 -9.35
C ILE A 19 6.12 12.82 -8.37
N LEU A 20 4.79 12.78 -8.56
CA LEU A 20 3.88 12.06 -7.66
C LEU A 20 4.09 10.55 -7.70
N MET A 21 4.28 9.97 -8.90
CA MET A 21 4.63 8.54 -9.07
C MET A 21 5.93 8.18 -8.36
N SER A 22 6.97 9.02 -8.55
CA SER A 22 8.27 8.79 -7.91
C SER A 22 8.19 8.94 -6.39
N ALA A 23 7.38 9.88 -5.89
CA ALA A 23 7.14 10.03 -4.45
C ALA A 23 6.48 8.78 -3.85
N ILE A 24 5.43 8.24 -4.47
CA ILE A 24 4.85 6.93 -4.09
C ILE A 24 5.92 5.84 -4.22
N GLY A 25 6.70 5.85 -5.29
CA GLY A 25 7.77 4.89 -5.53
C GLY A 25 8.76 4.81 -4.37
N ILE A 26 9.24 5.95 -3.85
CA ILE A 26 10.17 5.98 -2.71
C ILE A 26 9.49 5.49 -1.42
N VAL A 27 8.25 5.94 -1.13
CA VAL A 27 7.49 5.50 0.04
C VAL A 27 7.27 3.99 0.01
N GLY A 28 6.86 3.44 -1.15
CA GLY A 28 6.65 2.01 -1.34
C GLY A 28 7.94 1.20 -1.26
N SER A 29 9.02 1.66 -1.88
CA SER A 29 10.33 1.00 -1.80
C SER A 29 10.81 0.92 -0.35
N ASN A 30 10.75 2.04 0.39
CA ASN A 30 11.17 2.05 1.79
C ASN A 30 10.33 1.11 2.67
N SER A 31 9.03 0.99 2.41
CA SER A 31 8.12 0.10 3.15
C SER A 31 8.50 -1.39 3.06
N LEU A 32 9.12 -1.80 1.96
CA LEU A 32 9.34 -3.20 1.62
C LEU A 32 10.83 -3.61 1.56
N LEU A 33 11.73 -2.62 1.60
CA LEU A 33 13.16 -2.80 1.34
C LEU A 33 13.87 -3.69 2.36
N LEU A 34 13.46 -3.65 3.63
CA LEU A 34 14.14 -4.40 4.70
C LEU A 34 14.02 -5.92 4.53
N SER A 35 12.98 -6.43 3.86
CA SER A 35 12.80 -7.87 3.64
C SER A 35 14.02 -8.51 2.92
N PRO A 36 14.42 -8.09 1.71
CA PRO A 36 15.60 -8.65 1.07
C PRO A 36 16.93 -8.25 1.74
N LEU A 37 16.96 -7.15 2.51
CA LEU A 37 18.18 -6.65 3.17
C LEU A 37 18.39 -7.19 4.58
N VAL A 38 17.47 -7.98 5.13
CA VAL A 38 17.48 -8.37 6.55
C VAL A 38 18.81 -8.98 6.99
N LYS A 39 19.38 -9.87 6.19
CA LYS A 39 20.68 -10.51 6.47
C LYS A 39 21.83 -9.49 6.49
N ALA A 40 21.90 -8.63 5.46
CA ALA A 40 22.98 -7.65 5.33
C ALA A 40 22.92 -6.60 6.46
N VAL A 41 21.72 -6.14 6.82
CA VAL A 41 21.51 -5.21 7.93
C VAL A 41 21.81 -5.87 9.26
N GLY A 42 21.34 -7.12 9.47
CA GLY A 42 21.56 -7.86 10.71
C GLY A 42 23.02 -8.12 10.97
N GLN A 43 23.78 -8.53 9.95
CA GLN A 43 25.22 -8.76 10.05
C GLN A 43 25.99 -7.47 10.39
N ASP A 44 25.63 -6.34 9.80
CA ASP A 44 26.31 -5.07 10.01
C ASP A 44 25.97 -4.44 11.37
N LEU A 45 24.75 -4.63 11.87
CA LEU A 45 24.28 -4.05 13.15
C LEU A 45 24.35 -5.02 14.33
N GLY A 46 24.79 -6.27 14.12
CA GLY A 46 24.83 -7.29 15.16
C GLY A 46 23.44 -7.66 15.69
N ALA A 47 22.41 -7.66 14.81
CA ALA A 47 21.02 -7.88 15.17
C ALA A 47 20.47 -9.16 14.50
N ASP A 48 19.54 -9.82 15.18
CA ASP A 48 18.76 -10.91 14.63
C ASP A 48 17.73 -10.42 13.59
N PRO A 49 17.16 -11.31 12.77
CA PRO A 49 16.19 -10.93 11.75
C PRO A 49 14.95 -10.23 12.32
N GLY A 50 14.44 -10.70 13.46
CA GLY A 50 13.30 -10.10 14.15
C GLY A 50 13.60 -8.67 14.60
N GLY A 51 14.78 -8.44 15.17
CA GLY A 51 15.26 -7.11 15.54
C GLY A 51 15.33 -6.15 14.34
N VAL A 52 15.88 -6.60 13.21
CA VAL A 52 15.91 -5.78 11.98
C VAL A 52 14.50 -5.45 11.50
N MET A 53 13.58 -6.42 11.55
CA MET A 53 12.19 -6.22 11.12
C MET A 53 11.40 -5.27 12.03
N GLN A 54 11.83 -5.03 13.28
CA GLN A 54 11.25 -3.98 14.14
C GLN A 54 11.39 -2.56 13.51
N ALA A 55 12.38 -2.34 12.66
CA ALA A 55 12.48 -1.08 11.92
C ALA A 55 11.34 -0.96 10.88
N ALA A 56 10.93 -2.06 10.23
CA ALA A 56 9.74 -2.08 9.37
C ALA A 56 8.45 -1.87 10.19
N SER A 57 8.37 -2.44 11.40
CA SER A 57 7.27 -2.19 12.33
C SER A 57 7.19 -0.70 12.71
N ALA A 58 8.30 -0.08 13.09
CA ALA A 58 8.35 1.34 13.43
C ALA A 58 7.88 2.22 12.25
N TYR A 59 8.29 1.89 11.02
CA TYR A 59 7.80 2.54 9.81
C TYR A 59 6.28 2.41 9.68
N GLY A 60 5.75 1.20 9.80
CA GLY A 60 4.30 0.94 9.72
C GLY A 60 3.51 1.71 10.76
N LEU A 61 3.97 1.72 12.02
CA LEU A 61 3.35 2.49 13.10
C LEU A 61 3.36 3.99 12.80
N GLY A 62 4.49 4.52 12.32
CA GLY A 62 4.62 5.91 11.92
C GLY A 62 3.62 6.29 10.82
N VAL A 63 3.47 5.46 9.76
CA VAL A 63 2.51 5.71 8.68
C VAL A 63 1.07 5.66 9.21
N ALA A 64 0.72 4.65 10.02
CA ALA A 64 -0.62 4.52 10.61
C ALA A 64 -0.97 5.72 11.49
N ALA A 65 -0.06 6.15 12.36
CA ALA A 65 -0.23 7.33 13.21
C ALA A 65 -0.42 8.60 12.38
N ALA A 66 0.42 8.81 11.35
CA ALA A 66 0.33 9.99 10.49
C ALA A 66 -0.95 9.99 9.65
N ALA A 67 -1.41 8.85 9.16
CA ALA A 67 -2.67 8.74 8.40
C ALA A 67 -3.88 9.18 9.25
N LEU A 68 -3.87 8.94 10.56
CA LEU A 68 -4.94 9.36 11.46
C LEU A 68 -4.82 10.81 11.92
N THR A 69 -3.60 11.31 12.15
CA THR A 69 -3.36 12.59 12.84
C THR A 69 -2.92 13.71 11.90
N LEU A 70 -2.10 13.41 10.90
CA LEU A 70 -1.51 14.40 10.00
C LEU A 70 -2.26 14.57 8.67
N ALA A 71 -3.07 13.58 8.25
CA ALA A 71 -3.85 13.70 7.02
C ALA A 71 -4.75 14.95 7.01
N PRO A 72 -5.46 15.32 8.11
CA PRO A 72 -6.26 16.55 8.17
C PRO A 72 -5.45 17.83 8.02
N LEU A 73 -4.13 17.81 8.23
CA LEU A 73 -3.27 18.98 8.02
C LEU A 73 -3.16 19.35 6.53
N GLY A 74 -3.32 18.38 5.63
CA GLY A 74 -3.38 18.63 4.19
C GLY A 74 -4.51 19.57 3.79
N ASP A 75 -5.66 19.47 4.47
CA ASP A 75 -6.81 20.34 4.24
C ASP A 75 -6.57 21.76 4.81
N ARG A 76 -5.79 21.88 5.90
CA ARG A 76 -5.49 23.18 6.56
C ARG A 76 -4.35 23.93 5.88
N PHE A 77 -3.26 23.24 5.54
CA PHE A 77 -2.03 23.85 5.03
C PHE A 77 -1.87 23.72 3.51
N GLY A 78 -2.74 22.95 2.86
CA GLY A 78 -2.69 22.60 1.45
C GLY A 78 -1.83 21.38 1.16
N ALA A 79 -2.37 20.46 0.35
CA ALA A 79 -1.73 19.17 0.03
C ALA A 79 -0.32 19.32 -0.57
N GLY A 80 -0.07 20.36 -1.37
CA GLY A 80 1.24 20.58 -1.98
C GLY A 80 2.31 21.01 -0.98
N ARG A 81 1.96 21.82 0.02
CA ARG A 81 2.89 22.20 1.10
C ARG A 81 3.17 21.01 2.00
N LEU A 82 2.12 20.25 2.36
CA LEU A 82 2.28 19.05 3.19
C LEU A 82 3.14 18.01 2.50
N LEU A 83 2.89 17.71 1.20
CA LEU A 83 3.73 16.81 0.41
C LEU A 83 5.20 17.25 0.44
N ARG A 84 5.45 18.53 0.26
CA ARG A 84 6.82 19.07 0.21
C ARG A 84 7.53 18.92 1.56
N LEU A 85 6.85 19.22 2.67
CA LEU A 85 7.39 19.00 4.01
C LEU A 85 7.65 17.50 4.27
N SER A 86 6.72 16.65 3.86
CA SER A 86 6.85 15.18 3.98
C SER A 86 8.04 14.65 3.17
N LEU A 87 8.28 15.15 1.95
CA LEU A 87 9.43 14.73 1.15
C LEU A 87 10.77 15.17 1.76
N ALA A 88 10.82 16.37 2.36
CA ALA A 88 12.00 16.82 3.10
C ALA A 88 12.25 15.94 4.34
N ALA A 89 11.20 15.69 5.12
CA ALA A 89 11.28 14.81 6.28
C ALA A 89 11.68 13.37 5.90
N LEU A 90 11.11 12.84 4.80
CA LEU A 90 11.46 11.52 4.28
C LEU A 90 12.94 11.46 3.85
N ALA A 91 13.45 12.49 3.17
CA ALA A 91 14.86 12.58 2.79
C ALA A 91 15.78 12.55 4.02
N LEU A 92 15.43 13.31 5.08
CA LEU A 92 16.19 13.31 6.33
C LEU A 92 16.13 11.96 7.04
N GLY A 93 14.95 11.33 7.10
CA GLY A 93 14.77 10.02 7.73
C GLY A 93 15.52 8.90 6.99
N LEU A 94 15.52 8.93 5.64
CA LEU A 94 16.27 7.99 4.82
C LEU A 94 17.79 8.19 4.99
N ALA A 95 18.25 9.44 5.05
CA ALA A 95 19.65 9.74 5.35
C ALA A 95 20.04 9.24 6.75
N ALA A 96 19.21 9.50 7.75
CA ALA A 96 19.40 8.99 9.12
C ALA A 96 19.43 7.46 9.16
N SER A 97 18.58 6.77 8.36
CA SER A 97 18.61 5.32 8.23
C SER A 97 19.93 4.80 7.66
N GLY A 98 20.45 5.44 6.61
CA GLY A 98 21.75 5.08 6.01
C GLY A 98 22.94 5.38 6.92
N LEU A 99 22.81 6.34 7.83
CA LEU A 99 23.84 6.74 8.80
C LEU A 99 23.62 6.15 10.20
N ALA A 100 22.63 5.28 10.38
CA ALA A 100 22.26 4.72 11.68
C ALA A 100 23.47 4.01 12.34
N PRO A 101 23.87 4.39 13.56
CA PRO A 101 25.03 3.80 14.24
C PRO A 101 24.74 2.42 14.83
N GLY A 102 23.47 2.03 14.92
CA GLY A 102 23.01 0.75 15.45
C GLY A 102 21.52 0.55 15.20
N LEU A 103 21.01 -0.59 15.67
CA LEU A 103 19.62 -1.02 15.44
C LEU A 103 18.60 0.03 15.90
N TRP A 104 18.74 0.58 17.09
CA TRP A 104 17.82 1.59 17.62
C TRP A 104 17.80 2.87 16.77
N GLY A 105 18.98 3.28 16.25
CA GLY A 105 19.07 4.41 15.33
C GLY A 105 18.26 4.15 14.04
N LEU A 106 18.34 2.93 13.50
CA LEU A 106 17.57 2.51 12.33
C LEU A 106 16.06 2.49 12.63
N ILE A 107 15.65 1.91 13.77
CA ILE A 107 14.23 1.84 14.20
C ILE A 107 13.63 3.25 14.30
N LEU A 108 14.31 4.18 14.97
CA LEU A 108 13.84 5.55 15.13
C LEU A 108 13.78 6.29 13.79
N ALA A 109 14.80 6.14 12.96
CA ALA A 109 14.84 6.74 11.62
C ALA A 109 13.71 6.21 10.74
N GLN A 110 13.42 4.90 10.78
CA GLN A 110 12.31 4.31 10.03
C GLN A 110 10.94 4.73 10.57
N GLY A 111 10.78 4.87 11.88
CA GLY A 111 9.57 5.45 12.48
C GLY A 111 9.31 6.89 11.99
N PHE A 112 10.37 7.70 11.91
CA PHE A 112 10.30 9.05 11.35
C PHE A 112 9.99 9.05 9.85
N CYS A 113 10.60 8.14 9.06
CA CYS A 113 10.23 7.91 7.66
C CYS A 113 8.75 7.53 7.53
N GLY A 114 8.24 6.70 8.44
CA GLY A 114 6.83 6.32 8.47
C GLY A 114 5.91 7.53 8.67
N LEU A 115 6.19 8.41 9.63
CA LEU A 115 5.43 9.65 9.83
C LEU A 115 5.42 10.51 8.57
N ALA A 116 6.58 10.67 7.93
CA ALA A 116 6.71 11.42 6.68
C ALA A 116 5.91 10.77 5.53
N GLY A 117 6.04 9.45 5.33
CA GLY A 117 5.31 8.69 4.31
C GLY A 117 3.80 8.74 4.50
N GLY A 118 3.33 8.59 5.75
CA GLY A 118 1.90 8.64 6.08
C GLY A 118 1.25 10.01 5.86
N ALA A 119 1.99 11.10 5.98
CA ALA A 119 1.54 12.44 5.62
C ALA A 119 1.65 12.71 4.10
N ALA A 120 2.63 12.07 3.41
CA ALA A 120 2.81 12.22 1.97
C ALA A 120 1.68 11.58 1.16
N LEU A 121 1.27 10.35 1.49
CA LEU A 121 0.34 9.54 0.70
C LEU A 121 -1.00 10.24 0.44
N PRO A 122 -1.74 10.74 1.45
CA PRO A 122 -3.00 11.47 1.20
C PRO A 122 -2.78 12.71 0.36
N SER A 123 -1.65 13.42 0.56
CA SER A 123 -1.30 14.61 -0.22
C SER A 123 -1.06 14.28 -1.70
N ILE A 124 -0.41 13.15 -1.98
CA ILE A 124 -0.17 12.68 -3.35
C ILE A 124 -1.50 12.38 -4.05
N TYR A 125 -2.42 11.67 -3.38
CA TYR A 125 -3.73 11.33 -3.96
C TYR A 125 -4.58 12.58 -4.23
N ALA A 126 -4.62 13.52 -3.29
CA ALA A 126 -5.32 14.79 -3.45
C ALA A 126 -4.75 15.61 -4.61
N LEU A 127 -3.43 15.69 -4.72
CA LEU A 127 -2.76 16.39 -5.82
C LEU A 127 -2.98 15.70 -7.16
N ALA A 128 -2.92 14.37 -7.22
CA ALA A 128 -3.17 13.60 -8.44
C ALA A 128 -4.57 13.86 -9.00
N ALA A 129 -5.60 13.88 -8.13
CA ALA A 129 -6.96 14.22 -8.50
C ALA A 129 -7.06 15.68 -8.99
N ARG A 130 -6.36 16.61 -8.34
CA ARG A 130 -6.43 18.05 -8.64
C ARG A 130 -5.74 18.46 -9.92
N ILE A 131 -4.60 17.84 -10.26
CA ILE A 131 -3.87 18.14 -11.51
C ILE A 131 -4.52 17.46 -12.73
N ALA A 132 -5.46 16.56 -12.50
CA ALA A 132 -6.12 15.82 -13.56
C ALA A 132 -6.94 16.74 -14.48
N PRO A 133 -6.92 16.51 -15.79
CA PRO A 133 -7.87 17.14 -16.70
C PRO A 133 -9.30 16.73 -16.32
N ARG A 134 -10.26 17.66 -16.48
CA ARG A 134 -11.69 17.42 -16.20
C ARG A 134 -12.17 16.12 -16.86
N GLY A 135 -12.82 15.25 -16.09
CA GLY A 135 -13.31 13.94 -16.53
C GLY A 135 -12.25 12.84 -16.71
N ARG A 136 -10.99 13.09 -16.30
CA ARG A 136 -9.90 12.12 -16.34
C ARG A 136 -9.24 11.91 -14.96
N GLU A 137 -9.93 12.28 -13.90
CA GLU A 137 -9.41 12.25 -12.52
C GLU A 137 -9.02 10.82 -12.13
N ALA A 138 -9.91 9.85 -12.33
CA ALA A 138 -9.65 8.44 -12.01
C ALA A 138 -8.45 7.88 -12.78
N ARG A 139 -8.32 8.25 -14.08
CA ARG A 139 -7.18 7.81 -14.90
C ARG A 139 -5.86 8.40 -14.40
N THR A 140 -5.85 9.68 -14.02
CA THR A 140 -4.63 10.35 -13.53
C THR A 140 -4.20 9.78 -12.19
N VAL A 141 -5.15 9.59 -11.26
CA VAL A 141 -4.88 8.93 -9.97
C VAL A 141 -4.37 7.49 -10.19
N GLY A 142 -5.02 6.72 -11.05
CA GLY A 142 -4.58 5.37 -11.40
C GLY A 142 -3.15 5.35 -11.94
N LEU A 143 -2.79 6.30 -12.82
CA LEU A 143 -1.42 6.42 -13.34
C LEU A 143 -0.41 6.75 -12.25
N VAL A 144 -0.75 7.63 -11.30
CA VAL A 144 0.12 7.94 -10.15
C VAL A 144 0.28 6.70 -9.25
N LEU A 145 -0.79 5.92 -9.06
CA LEU A 145 -0.76 4.69 -8.27
C LEU A 145 0.12 3.59 -8.85
N THR A 146 0.42 3.60 -10.17
CA THR A 146 1.40 2.65 -10.75
C THR A 146 2.79 2.80 -10.12
N GLY A 147 3.06 3.92 -9.45
CA GLY A 147 4.24 4.12 -8.62
C GLY A 147 4.45 3.02 -7.56
N TRP A 148 3.38 2.43 -7.01
CA TRP A 148 3.46 1.28 -6.11
C TRP A 148 4.01 0.03 -6.80
N THR A 149 3.47 -0.32 -7.96
CA THR A 149 3.97 -1.47 -8.75
C THR A 149 5.42 -1.25 -9.16
N LEU A 150 5.76 -0.04 -9.63
CA LEU A 150 7.13 0.31 -9.98
C LEU A 150 8.07 0.26 -8.77
N SER A 151 7.60 0.59 -7.56
CA SER A 151 8.41 0.47 -6.35
C SER A 151 8.82 -0.97 -6.05
N MET A 152 7.91 -1.92 -6.27
CA MET A 152 8.21 -3.35 -6.09
C MET A 152 9.12 -3.87 -7.20
N VAL A 153 8.75 -3.64 -8.47
CA VAL A 153 9.47 -4.17 -9.64
C VAL A 153 10.87 -3.57 -9.78
N LEU A 154 10.99 -2.26 -9.62
CA LEU A 154 12.26 -1.55 -9.82
C LEU A 154 12.88 -1.11 -8.50
N GLY A 155 12.09 -0.43 -7.64
CA GLY A 155 12.61 0.21 -6.45
C GLY A 155 13.27 -0.77 -5.48
N VAL A 156 12.54 -1.79 -5.03
CA VAL A 156 13.04 -2.77 -4.06
C VAL A 156 14.07 -3.70 -4.72
N SER A 157 13.81 -4.17 -5.94
CA SER A 157 14.68 -5.13 -6.63
C SER A 157 16.03 -4.52 -6.99
N ILE A 158 16.04 -3.31 -7.56
CA ILE A 158 17.30 -2.58 -7.86
C ILE A 158 18.04 -2.25 -6.56
N SER A 159 17.29 -1.86 -5.52
CA SER A 159 17.90 -1.56 -4.21
C SER A 159 18.56 -2.78 -3.59
N ALA A 160 17.98 -3.98 -3.71
CA ALA A 160 18.57 -5.21 -3.21
C ALA A 160 19.85 -5.57 -3.97
N TRP A 161 19.85 -5.42 -5.30
CA TRP A 161 21.02 -5.59 -6.14
C TRP A 161 22.12 -4.56 -5.81
N ALA A 162 21.76 -3.29 -5.68
CA ALA A 162 22.70 -2.22 -5.31
C ALA A 162 23.27 -2.42 -3.89
N ALA A 163 22.46 -2.96 -2.97
CA ALA A 163 22.92 -3.27 -1.61
C ALA A 163 23.98 -4.38 -1.58
N GLU A 164 23.88 -5.37 -2.47
CA GLU A 164 24.91 -6.42 -2.60
C GLU A 164 26.24 -5.85 -3.10
N LEU A 165 26.21 -4.89 -4.02
CA LEU A 165 27.41 -4.29 -4.60
C LEU A 165 28.02 -3.18 -3.71
N ALA A 166 27.18 -2.37 -3.11
CA ALA A 166 27.60 -1.13 -2.45
C ALA A 166 27.30 -1.08 -0.94
N GLY A 167 26.56 -2.05 -0.42
CA GLY A 167 26.08 -2.08 0.95
C GLY A 167 24.76 -1.35 1.14
N TRP A 168 23.96 -1.82 2.11
CA TRP A 168 22.61 -1.34 2.38
C TRP A 168 22.54 0.14 2.80
N ARG A 169 23.58 0.65 3.49
CA ARG A 169 23.66 2.06 3.92
C ARG A 169 23.65 3.01 2.73
N ARG A 170 24.42 2.69 1.66
CA ARG A 170 24.45 3.52 0.45
C ARG A 170 23.14 3.51 -0.31
N VAL A 171 22.37 2.44 -0.22
CA VAL A 171 21.01 2.38 -0.80
C VAL A 171 20.09 3.38 -0.11
N TYR A 172 20.07 3.43 1.22
CA TYR A 172 19.28 4.43 1.96
C TYR A 172 19.74 5.86 1.65
N LEU A 173 21.04 6.10 1.54
CA LEU A 173 21.56 7.43 1.15
C LEU A 173 21.16 7.80 -0.28
N ALA A 174 21.17 6.85 -1.23
CA ALA A 174 20.68 7.09 -2.59
C ALA A 174 19.19 7.42 -2.62
N LEU A 175 18.37 6.70 -1.86
CA LEU A 175 16.95 7.01 -1.70
C LEU A 175 16.74 8.38 -1.05
N ALA A 176 17.57 8.76 -0.08
CA ALA A 176 17.55 10.09 0.53
C ALA A 176 17.82 11.20 -0.49
N VAL A 177 18.83 11.01 -1.35
CA VAL A 177 19.14 11.95 -2.45
C VAL A 177 17.97 12.05 -3.42
N LEU A 178 17.36 10.91 -3.83
CA LEU A 178 16.19 10.92 -4.70
C LEU A 178 15.00 11.65 -4.06
N ALA A 179 14.74 11.43 -2.76
CA ALA A 179 13.69 12.14 -2.02
C ALA A 179 13.98 13.65 -1.95
N ALA A 180 15.24 14.05 -1.74
CA ALA A 180 15.64 15.46 -1.75
C ALA A 180 15.48 16.10 -3.14
N LEU A 181 15.80 15.40 -4.21
CA LEU A 181 15.57 15.87 -5.59
C LEU A 181 14.06 16.03 -5.86
N LEU A 182 13.21 15.11 -5.39
CA LEU A 182 11.77 15.25 -5.49
C LEU A 182 11.26 16.41 -4.64
N TRP A 183 11.79 16.62 -3.44
CA TRP A 183 11.48 17.81 -2.63
C TRP A 183 11.80 19.11 -3.37
N LEU A 184 12.95 19.22 -4.03
CA LEU A 184 13.32 20.38 -4.84
C LEU A 184 12.38 20.55 -6.03
N SER A 185 12.04 19.47 -6.73
CA SER A 185 11.17 19.47 -7.92
C SER A 185 9.71 19.77 -7.58
N SER A 186 9.26 19.46 -6.36
CA SER A 186 7.87 19.63 -5.91
C SER A 186 7.46 21.09 -5.63
N ARG A 187 8.37 22.05 -5.76
CA ARG A 187 8.09 23.49 -5.53
C ARG A 187 6.91 24.01 -6.34
N ARG A 188 6.78 23.59 -7.59
CA ARG A 188 5.67 23.97 -8.48
C ARG A 188 4.33 23.39 -8.02
N LEU A 189 4.33 22.15 -7.53
CA LEU A 189 3.13 21.50 -6.98
C LEU A 189 2.63 22.22 -5.71
N ALA A 190 3.54 22.71 -4.88
CA ALA A 190 3.19 23.47 -3.68
C ALA A 190 2.48 24.79 -4.00
N ALA A 191 2.79 25.42 -5.13
CA ALA A 191 2.17 26.67 -5.57
C ALA A 191 0.73 26.47 -6.10
N LEU A 192 0.42 25.28 -6.67
CA LEU A 192 -0.90 24.99 -7.25
C LEU A 192 -2.02 24.86 -6.21
N THR A 193 -1.69 24.73 -4.92
CA THR A 193 -2.63 24.37 -3.85
C THR A 193 -3.03 25.52 -2.93
N SER A 194 -2.57 26.74 -3.18
CA SER A 194 -2.78 27.89 -2.28
C SER A 194 -4.20 28.47 -2.29
N ALA A 195 -5.12 28.01 -3.16
CA ALA A 195 -6.33 28.78 -3.48
C ALA A 195 -7.68 28.27 -2.92
N GLU A 196 -7.77 27.06 -2.35
CA GLU A 196 -9.07 26.57 -1.85
C GLU A 196 -8.96 25.80 -0.53
N GLN A 197 -9.11 26.54 0.58
CA GLN A 197 -8.98 26.04 1.96
C GLN A 197 -10.31 25.71 2.64
N ASN A 198 -11.41 25.44 1.92
CA ASN A 198 -12.75 25.40 2.53
C ASN A 198 -13.46 24.03 2.54
N GLN A 199 -12.77 22.91 2.36
CA GLN A 199 -13.40 21.64 2.65
C GLN A 199 -13.19 21.26 4.12
N LYS A 200 -14.29 21.03 4.85
CA LYS A 200 -14.23 20.53 6.24
C LYS A 200 -13.53 19.18 6.24
N ALA A 201 -12.33 19.13 6.83
CA ALA A 201 -11.60 17.91 7.04
C ALA A 201 -12.47 16.92 7.84
N SER A 202 -12.87 15.81 7.24
CA SER A 202 -13.53 14.74 7.95
C SER A 202 -12.49 13.79 8.52
N SER A 203 -12.52 13.57 9.83
CA SER A 203 -11.63 12.59 10.46
C SER A 203 -11.91 11.20 9.89
N PRO A 204 -10.88 10.40 9.54
CA PRO A 204 -11.07 9.01 9.14
C PRO A 204 -11.91 8.19 10.11
N LEU A 205 -11.86 8.51 11.41
CA LEU A 205 -12.62 7.83 12.46
C LEU A 205 -14.14 7.94 12.29
N THR A 206 -14.64 8.94 11.54
CA THR A 206 -16.10 9.07 11.27
C THR A 206 -16.62 7.88 10.48
N ALA A 207 -15.79 7.29 9.61
CA ALA A 207 -16.17 6.13 8.80
C ALA A 207 -16.37 4.84 9.62
N LEU A 208 -15.93 4.76 10.89
CA LEU A 208 -16.23 3.61 11.76
C LEU A 208 -17.73 3.41 12.00
N ARG A 209 -18.53 4.46 11.82
CA ARG A 209 -20.01 4.41 11.94
C ARG A 209 -20.69 3.95 10.67
N VAL A 210 -19.98 3.87 9.54
CA VAL A 210 -20.53 3.39 8.26
C VAL A 210 -20.87 1.91 8.38
N LYS A 211 -22.07 1.53 7.99
CA LYS A 211 -22.52 0.13 8.01
C LYS A 211 -21.61 -0.70 7.08
N GLY A 212 -21.07 -1.80 7.59
CA GLY A 212 -20.14 -2.66 6.85
C GLY A 212 -18.65 -2.29 7.01
N MET A 213 -18.33 -1.14 7.61
CA MET A 213 -16.93 -0.72 7.77
C MET A 213 -16.13 -1.67 8.67
N ARG A 214 -16.73 -2.19 9.76
CA ARG A 214 -16.04 -3.15 10.66
C ARG A 214 -15.65 -4.43 9.93
N SER A 215 -16.56 -4.99 9.13
CA SER A 215 -16.32 -6.16 8.28
C SER A 215 -15.26 -5.83 7.20
N GLY A 216 -15.32 -4.66 6.59
CA GLY A 216 -14.31 -4.20 5.65
C GLY A 216 -12.91 -4.03 6.28
N LEU A 217 -12.82 -3.56 7.53
CA LEU A 217 -11.55 -3.47 8.26
C LEU A 217 -11.01 -4.85 8.64
N LEU A 218 -11.89 -5.78 9.03
CA LEU A 218 -11.50 -7.18 9.26
C LEU A 218 -10.91 -7.79 7.98
N ALA A 219 -11.61 -7.65 6.87
CA ALA A 219 -11.16 -8.09 5.55
C ALA A 219 -9.78 -7.49 5.19
N THR A 220 -9.61 -6.17 5.42
CA THR A 220 -8.33 -5.50 5.22
C THR A 220 -7.24 -6.10 6.11
N GLY A 221 -7.54 -6.33 7.39
CA GLY A 221 -6.60 -6.92 8.35
C GLY A 221 -6.15 -8.31 7.93
N LEU A 222 -7.09 -9.18 7.56
CA LEU A 222 -6.82 -10.55 7.12
C LEU A 222 -5.93 -10.58 5.87
N LEU A 223 -6.28 -9.80 4.84
CA LEU A 223 -5.51 -9.73 3.59
C LEU A 223 -4.12 -9.12 3.80
N MET A 224 -4.02 -7.98 4.50
CA MET A 224 -2.76 -7.27 4.65
C MET A 224 -1.80 -7.96 5.62
N LEU A 225 -2.31 -8.51 6.72
CA LEU A 225 -1.45 -9.24 7.66
C LEU A 225 -0.87 -10.49 7.01
N SER A 226 -1.69 -11.27 6.28
CA SER A 226 -1.21 -12.45 5.53
C SER A 226 -0.14 -12.07 4.49
N PHE A 227 -0.33 -10.95 3.79
CA PHE A 227 0.64 -10.44 2.82
C PHE A 227 1.97 -10.06 3.49
N TYR A 228 1.94 -9.21 4.53
CA TYR A 228 3.17 -8.67 5.12
C TYR A 228 3.95 -9.72 5.90
N VAL A 229 3.29 -10.65 6.59
CA VAL A 229 3.96 -11.79 7.25
C VAL A 229 4.71 -12.62 6.20
N THR A 230 4.04 -13.01 5.13
CA THR A 230 4.68 -13.78 4.04
C THR A 230 5.81 -12.99 3.39
N TYR A 231 5.56 -11.74 3.00
CA TYR A 231 6.53 -10.94 2.24
C TYR A 231 7.82 -10.70 3.03
N PHE A 232 7.73 -10.30 4.30
CA PHE A 232 8.89 -9.99 5.10
C PHE A 232 9.76 -11.21 5.35
N TYR A 233 9.17 -12.35 5.63
CA TYR A 233 9.93 -13.55 6.01
C TYR A 233 10.32 -14.45 4.83
N THR A 234 9.71 -14.29 3.65
CA THR A 234 10.20 -14.96 2.44
C THR A 234 11.57 -14.41 2.01
N GLY A 235 11.81 -13.09 2.12
CA GLY A 235 13.13 -12.50 1.88
C GLY A 235 14.18 -13.00 2.86
N ALA A 236 13.82 -13.11 4.15
CA ALA A 236 14.66 -13.70 5.18
C ALA A 236 15.02 -15.17 4.86
N HIS A 237 14.03 -15.99 4.50
CA HIS A 237 14.21 -17.38 4.12
C HIS A 237 15.19 -17.55 2.95
N ILE A 238 15.06 -16.72 1.90
CA ILE A 238 15.97 -16.77 0.75
C ILE A 238 17.42 -16.51 1.18
N THR A 239 17.64 -15.56 2.08
CA THR A 239 19.00 -15.16 2.45
C THR A 239 19.59 -15.96 3.60
N LEU A 240 18.79 -16.43 4.54
CA LEU A 240 19.22 -17.12 5.76
C LEU A 240 19.17 -18.65 5.59
N ASP A 241 18.03 -19.19 5.15
CA ASP A 241 17.81 -20.63 5.09
C ASP A 241 18.34 -21.22 3.77
N LEU A 242 18.05 -20.59 2.62
CA LEU A 242 18.59 -21.02 1.33
C LEU A 242 20.04 -20.54 1.09
N GLY A 243 20.57 -19.67 1.94
CA GLY A 243 21.95 -19.16 1.84
C GLY A 243 22.24 -18.33 0.59
N LEU A 244 21.18 -17.81 -0.07
CA LEU A 244 21.33 -17.06 -1.32
C LEU A 244 21.67 -15.59 -1.05
N SER A 245 22.08 -14.86 -2.09
CA SER A 245 22.50 -13.46 -1.98
C SER A 245 21.30 -12.51 -1.84
N THR A 246 21.58 -11.32 -1.35
CA THR A 246 20.61 -10.20 -1.23
C THR A 246 20.02 -9.84 -2.60
N ALA A 247 20.83 -9.85 -3.68
CA ALA A 247 20.33 -9.60 -5.04
C ALA A 247 19.34 -10.67 -5.48
N LYS A 248 19.56 -11.96 -5.15
CA LYS A 248 18.60 -13.03 -5.41
C LYS A 248 17.32 -12.83 -4.61
N ALA A 249 17.40 -12.44 -3.34
CA ALA A 249 16.19 -12.10 -2.56
C ALA A 249 15.42 -10.92 -3.17
N GLY A 250 16.10 -9.98 -3.83
CA GLY A 250 15.49 -8.89 -4.60
C GLY A 250 14.70 -9.33 -5.83
N LEU A 251 14.82 -10.57 -6.30
CA LEU A 251 13.98 -11.12 -7.36
C LEU A 251 12.56 -11.45 -6.87
N LEU A 252 12.37 -11.65 -5.55
CA LEU A 252 11.04 -11.89 -4.98
C LEU A 252 10.07 -10.71 -5.27
N PRO A 253 10.36 -9.46 -4.87
CA PRO A 253 9.51 -8.32 -5.20
C PRO A 253 9.38 -8.07 -6.70
N LEU A 254 10.40 -8.39 -7.51
CA LEU A 254 10.33 -8.29 -8.96
C LEU A 254 9.24 -9.23 -9.53
N PHE A 255 9.31 -10.52 -9.22
CA PHE A 255 8.35 -11.51 -9.71
C PHE A 255 6.94 -11.26 -9.17
N TYR A 256 6.84 -10.92 -7.88
CA TYR A 256 5.58 -10.50 -7.29
C TYR A 256 4.99 -9.28 -8.02
N GLY A 257 5.78 -8.23 -8.22
CA GLY A 257 5.33 -7.01 -8.88
C GLY A 257 4.96 -7.21 -10.34
N ILE A 258 5.68 -8.08 -11.07
CA ILE A 258 5.31 -8.48 -12.44
C ILE A 258 3.94 -9.17 -12.43
N GLY A 259 3.74 -10.16 -11.54
CA GLY A 259 2.45 -10.84 -11.39
C GLY A 259 1.32 -9.86 -11.05
N PHE A 260 1.57 -8.98 -10.08
CA PHE A 260 0.64 -7.94 -9.65
C PHE A 260 0.25 -7.00 -10.81
N GLY A 261 1.21 -6.61 -11.66
CA GLY A 261 0.96 -5.79 -12.85
C GLY A 261 0.20 -6.53 -13.94
N LEU A 262 0.52 -7.81 -14.20
CA LEU A 262 -0.17 -8.64 -15.19
C LEU A 262 -1.64 -8.89 -14.81
N ALA A 263 -1.96 -8.86 -13.53
CA ALA A 263 -3.32 -9.09 -13.03
C ALA A 263 -4.34 -8.07 -13.55
N VAL A 264 -3.91 -6.86 -13.93
CA VAL A 264 -4.78 -5.83 -14.54
C VAL A 264 -5.52 -6.35 -15.79
N LEU A 265 -4.93 -7.34 -16.48
CA LEU A 265 -5.57 -7.98 -17.63
C LEU A 265 -6.84 -8.77 -17.26
N PHE A 266 -6.98 -9.15 -15.99
CA PHE A 266 -8.13 -9.89 -15.47
C PHE A 266 -9.19 -9.00 -14.81
N ASP A 267 -8.93 -7.71 -14.60
CA ASP A 267 -9.91 -6.76 -14.01
C ASP A 267 -11.26 -6.76 -14.77
N PRO A 268 -11.30 -6.76 -16.15
CA PRO A 268 -12.57 -6.83 -16.85
C PRO A 268 -13.38 -8.11 -16.59
N LEU A 269 -12.72 -9.21 -16.23
CA LEU A 269 -13.38 -10.46 -15.83
C LEU A 269 -14.03 -10.31 -14.46
N LEU A 270 -13.34 -9.67 -13.49
CA LEU A 270 -13.91 -9.37 -12.17
C LEU A 270 -15.16 -8.49 -12.28
N ASP A 271 -15.12 -7.45 -13.13
CA ASP A 271 -16.25 -6.57 -13.36
C ASP A 271 -17.48 -7.33 -13.90
N ARG A 272 -17.28 -8.32 -14.79
CA ARG A 272 -18.35 -9.16 -15.35
C ARG A 272 -18.93 -10.12 -14.31
N ILE A 273 -18.10 -10.73 -13.47
CA ILE A 273 -18.54 -11.68 -12.42
C ILE A 273 -19.26 -10.94 -11.30
N GLY A 274 -18.80 -9.74 -10.99
CA GLY A 274 -19.28 -8.89 -9.91
C GLY A 274 -18.69 -9.20 -8.54
N LEU A 275 -18.58 -8.19 -7.69
CA LEU A 275 -17.89 -8.19 -6.41
C LEU A 275 -18.25 -9.40 -5.51
N ALA A 276 -19.55 -9.60 -5.25
CA ALA A 276 -19.98 -10.63 -4.29
C ALA A 276 -19.69 -12.07 -4.74
N ARG A 277 -19.66 -12.31 -6.06
CA ARG A 277 -19.39 -13.65 -6.62
C ARG A 277 -17.90 -13.89 -6.82
N ALA A 278 -17.13 -12.84 -7.13
CA ALA A 278 -15.70 -12.95 -7.39
C ALA A 278 -14.86 -13.04 -6.11
N THR A 279 -15.27 -12.37 -5.01
CA THR A 279 -14.44 -12.26 -3.80
C THR A 279 -14.11 -13.62 -3.18
N PRO A 280 -15.07 -14.52 -2.84
CA PRO A 280 -14.72 -15.77 -2.19
C PRO A 280 -13.74 -16.64 -3.00
N PRO A 281 -13.95 -16.91 -4.31
CA PRO A 281 -13.02 -17.76 -5.07
C PRO A 281 -11.63 -17.12 -5.24
N VAL A 282 -11.52 -15.78 -5.36
CA VAL A 282 -10.23 -15.12 -5.42
C VAL A 282 -9.45 -15.32 -4.13
N PHE A 283 -10.08 -15.24 -2.96
CA PHE A 283 -9.40 -15.49 -1.69
C PHE A 283 -9.04 -16.97 -1.48
N VAL A 284 -9.81 -17.91 -2.04
CA VAL A 284 -9.39 -19.33 -2.12
C VAL A 284 -8.13 -19.48 -2.97
N LEU A 285 -8.02 -18.77 -4.10
CA LEU A 285 -6.82 -18.78 -4.94
C LEU A 285 -5.61 -18.12 -4.24
N ILE A 286 -5.82 -17.06 -3.45
CA ILE A 286 -4.78 -16.48 -2.59
C ILE A 286 -4.33 -17.52 -1.54
N THR A 287 -5.27 -18.22 -0.90
CA THR A 287 -4.95 -19.32 0.03
C THR A 287 -4.11 -20.40 -0.65
N ALA A 288 -4.53 -20.84 -1.84
CA ALA A 288 -3.81 -21.85 -2.63
C ALA A 288 -2.39 -21.35 -3.00
N SER A 289 -2.19 -20.05 -3.26
CA SER A 289 -0.85 -19.51 -3.54
C SER A 289 0.05 -19.54 -2.31
N TYR A 290 -0.45 -19.29 -1.10
CA TYR A 290 0.34 -19.44 0.14
C TYR A 290 0.75 -20.90 0.38
N LEU A 291 -0.18 -21.86 0.17
CA LEU A 291 0.15 -23.28 0.24
C LEU A 291 1.15 -23.69 -0.84
N GLY A 292 1.00 -23.14 -2.06
CA GLY A 292 1.97 -23.33 -3.15
C GLY A 292 3.36 -22.81 -2.79
N LEU A 293 3.46 -21.64 -2.15
CA LEU A 293 4.73 -21.10 -1.66
C LEU A 293 5.35 -22.00 -0.60
N ALA A 294 4.54 -22.60 0.29
CA ALA A 294 5.02 -23.55 1.29
C ALA A 294 5.62 -24.81 0.63
N LEU A 295 4.96 -25.37 -0.37
CA LEU A 295 5.47 -26.50 -1.15
C LEU A 295 6.72 -26.14 -1.96
N ALA A 296 6.82 -24.90 -2.43
CA ALA A 296 7.93 -24.39 -3.24
C ALA A 296 9.13 -23.91 -2.40
N SER A 297 9.02 -23.83 -1.06
CA SER A 297 10.02 -23.21 -0.18
C SER A 297 11.43 -23.80 -0.29
N GLY A 298 11.56 -25.08 -0.61
CA GLY A 298 12.86 -25.74 -0.81
C GLY A 298 13.55 -25.43 -2.14
N SER A 299 12.92 -24.76 -3.09
CA SER A 299 13.46 -24.46 -4.42
C SER A 299 13.29 -23.00 -4.78
N PHE A 300 14.38 -22.29 -4.96
CA PHE A 300 14.37 -20.87 -5.30
C PHE A 300 13.57 -20.56 -6.57
N LEU A 301 13.74 -21.36 -7.63
CA LEU A 301 13.04 -21.15 -8.89
C LEU A 301 11.53 -21.42 -8.77
N ALA A 302 11.15 -22.49 -8.06
CA ALA A 302 9.76 -22.79 -7.78
C ALA A 302 9.12 -21.67 -6.93
N LEU A 303 9.84 -21.19 -5.91
CA LEU A 303 9.39 -20.08 -5.05
C LEU A 303 9.12 -18.81 -5.86
N LEU A 304 10.01 -18.43 -6.78
CA LEU A 304 9.81 -17.27 -7.68
C LEU A 304 8.60 -17.47 -8.61
N SER A 305 8.43 -18.66 -9.19
CA SER A 305 7.32 -18.96 -10.08
C SER A 305 5.97 -18.84 -9.36
N VAL A 306 5.87 -19.39 -8.15
CA VAL A 306 4.65 -19.26 -7.33
C VAL A 306 4.46 -17.84 -6.83
N THR A 307 5.52 -17.09 -6.55
CA THR A 307 5.45 -15.68 -6.15
C THR A 307 4.83 -14.80 -7.25
N LEU A 308 5.10 -15.08 -8.51
CA LEU A 308 4.45 -14.40 -9.64
C LEU A 308 2.94 -14.66 -9.63
N ILE A 309 2.52 -15.91 -9.45
CA ILE A 309 1.11 -16.30 -9.36
C ILE A 309 0.44 -15.66 -8.14
N TRP A 310 1.12 -15.66 -7.00
CA TRP A 310 0.66 -14.98 -5.79
C TRP A 310 0.43 -13.49 -6.04
N GLY A 311 1.34 -12.82 -6.75
CA GLY A 311 1.17 -11.41 -7.15
C GLY A 311 -0.12 -11.17 -7.94
N ILE A 312 -0.47 -12.07 -8.88
CA ILE A 312 -1.71 -11.97 -9.66
C ILE A 312 -2.92 -12.03 -8.73
N PHE A 313 -3.03 -13.07 -7.90
CA PHE A 313 -4.20 -13.24 -7.05
C PHE A 313 -4.29 -12.18 -5.95
N GLN A 314 -3.16 -11.71 -5.43
CA GLN A 314 -3.11 -10.63 -4.45
C GLN A 314 -3.65 -9.32 -5.02
N HIS A 315 -3.32 -8.97 -6.27
CA HIS A 315 -3.90 -7.80 -6.96
C HIS A 315 -5.42 -7.92 -7.06
N LEU A 316 -5.91 -9.07 -7.52
CA LEU A 316 -7.36 -9.29 -7.69
C LEU A 316 -8.09 -9.18 -6.34
N GLY A 317 -7.53 -9.76 -5.26
CA GLY A 317 -8.07 -9.65 -3.91
C GLY A 317 -8.08 -8.21 -3.39
N LEU A 318 -6.98 -7.49 -3.60
CA LEU A 318 -6.87 -6.08 -3.22
C LEU A 318 -7.88 -5.21 -3.98
N ASN A 319 -8.03 -5.41 -5.28
CA ASN A 319 -8.97 -4.67 -6.12
C ASN A 319 -10.42 -4.89 -5.65
N LEU A 320 -10.81 -6.13 -5.39
CA LEU A 320 -12.13 -6.49 -4.85
C LEU A 320 -12.36 -5.87 -3.46
N LEU A 321 -11.36 -5.89 -2.57
CA LEU A 321 -11.45 -5.27 -1.25
C LEU A 321 -11.65 -3.76 -1.33
N VAL A 322 -10.86 -3.07 -2.16
CA VAL A 322 -10.99 -1.62 -2.36
C VAL A 322 -12.33 -1.27 -2.98
N ALA A 323 -12.80 -2.04 -3.97
CA ALA A 323 -14.12 -1.87 -4.56
C ALA A 323 -15.25 -2.06 -3.52
N ARG A 324 -15.13 -3.08 -2.64
CA ARG A 324 -16.05 -3.30 -1.52
C ARG A 324 -16.12 -2.09 -0.58
N LEU A 325 -14.97 -1.59 -0.15
CA LEU A 325 -14.88 -0.47 0.78
C LEU A 325 -15.43 0.83 0.18
N THR A 326 -15.04 1.16 -1.05
CA THR A 326 -15.47 2.40 -1.71
C THR A 326 -16.96 2.42 -2.07
N ALA A 327 -17.61 1.25 -2.11
CA ALA A 327 -19.06 1.12 -2.31
C ALA A 327 -19.90 1.22 -1.03
N LEU A 328 -19.28 1.31 0.17
CA LEU A 328 -20.01 1.38 1.43
C LEU A 328 -20.75 2.72 1.59
N ASP A 329 -20.09 3.84 1.30
CA ASP A 329 -20.65 5.19 1.39
C ASP A 329 -19.89 6.15 0.46
N GLU A 330 -20.57 6.67 -0.56
CA GLU A 330 -19.97 7.58 -1.53
C GLU A 330 -19.56 8.92 -0.92
N GLY A 331 -20.31 9.42 0.06
CA GLY A 331 -20.04 10.68 0.75
C GLY A 331 -18.85 10.62 1.70
N GLN A 332 -18.44 9.40 2.13
CA GLN A 332 -17.35 9.19 3.08
C GLN A 332 -16.16 8.42 2.51
N ARG A 333 -16.05 8.29 1.18
CA ARG A 333 -14.95 7.54 0.53
C ARG A 333 -13.57 7.92 1.05
N GLY A 334 -13.30 9.20 1.27
CA GLY A 334 -12.02 9.67 1.80
C GLY A 334 -11.74 9.15 3.21
N ALA A 335 -12.72 9.22 4.10
CA ALA A 335 -12.60 8.71 5.47
C ALA A 335 -12.46 7.18 5.50
N ILE A 336 -13.21 6.46 4.66
CA ILE A 336 -13.13 4.99 4.50
C ILE A 336 -11.73 4.58 4.03
N MET A 337 -11.18 5.24 3.01
CA MET A 337 -9.84 4.94 2.50
C MET A 337 -8.74 5.36 3.48
N GLY A 338 -8.99 6.36 4.31
CA GLY A 338 -8.11 6.71 5.44
C GLY A 338 -8.03 5.60 6.48
N LEU A 339 -9.17 5.00 6.87
CA LEU A 339 -9.19 3.85 7.78
C LEU A 339 -8.58 2.58 7.13
N TYR A 340 -8.85 2.34 5.85
CA TYR A 340 -8.21 1.27 5.08
C TYR A 340 -6.68 1.41 5.14
N SER A 341 -6.16 2.60 4.84
CA SER A 341 -4.72 2.88 4.91
C SER A 341 -4.17 2.67 6.32
N THR A 342 -4.85 3.19 7.34
CA THR A 342 -4.46 2.98 8.74
C THR A 342 -4.38 1.51 9.09
N MET A 343 -5.41 0.71 8.74
CA MET A 343 -5.43 -0.73 9.02
C MET A 343 -4.32 -1.46 8.27
N THR A 344 -4.08 -1.10 7.00
CA THR A 344 -2.96 -1.65 6.21
C THR A 344 -1.62 -1.46 6.94
N TYR A 345 -1.34 -0.24 7.42
CA TYR A 345 -0.07 0.04 8.07
C TYR A 345 0.00 -0.44 9.52
N LEU A 346 -1.12 -0.66 10.19
CA LEU A 346 -1.15 -1.43 11.44
C LEU A 346 -0.77 -2.89 11.18
N CYS A 347 -1.12 -3.46 10.02
CA CYS A 347 -0.64 -4.79 9.63
C CYS A 347 0.87 -4.77 9.31
N VAL A 348 1.41 -3.72 8.70
CA VAL A 348 2.88 -3.54 8.54
C VAL A 348 3.57 -3.51 9.89
N PHE A 349 2.97 -2.82 10.88
CA PHE A 349 3.48 -2.79 12.26
C PHE A 349 3.43 -4.18 12.93
N ALA A 350 2.32 -4.89 12.81
CA ALA A 350 2.09 -6.16 13.52
C ALA A 350 2.81 -7.35 12.88
N ALA A 351 2.97 -7.35 11.55
CA ALA A 351 3.50 -8.48 10.80
C ALA A 351 4.91 -8.93 11.22
N PRO A 352 5.88 -8.04 11.51
CA PRO A 352 7.18 -8.45 12.00
C PRO A 352 7.12 -9.22 13.33
N PHE A 353 6.28 -8.79 14.28
CA PHE A 353 6.15 -9.48 15.57
C PHE A 353 5.52 -10.87 15.42
N ALA A 354 4.42 -10.97 14.65
CA ALA A 354 3.77 -12.25 14.37
C ALA A 354 4.71 -13.16 13.57
N GLY A 355 5.36 -12.62 12.56
CA GLY A 355 6.24 -13.39 11.68
C GLY A 355 7.52 -13.82 12.37
N ASP A 356 8.11 -13.02 13.26
CA ASP A 356 9.30 -13.40 14.03
C ASP A 356 9.03 -14.64 14.90
N LEU A 357 7.90 -14.63 15.62
CA LEU A 357 7.46 -15.78 16.39
C LEU A 357 7.26 -17.03 15.51
N LEU A 358 6.55 -16.88 14.39
CA LEU A 358 6.22 -17.99 13.49
C LEU A 358 7.46 -18.53 12.78
N PHE A 359 8.33 -17.62 12.30
CA PHE A 359 9.56 -17.96 11.60
C PHE A 359 10.57 -18.64 12.54
N GLY A 360 10.68 -18.15 13.79
CA GLY A 360 11.54 -18.75 14.80
C GLY A 360 11.11 -20.16 15.22
N LEU A 361 9.79 -20.45 15.26
CA LEU A 361 9.26 -21.74 15.67
C LEU A 361 9.20 -22.76 14.52
N TRP A 362 8.78 -22.34 13.33
CA TRP A 362 8.46 -23.24 12.21
C TRP A 362 9.03 -22.80 10.86
N GLY A 363 9.95 -21.82 10.86
CA GLY A 363 10.52 -21.26 9.63
C GLY A 363 9.46 -20.59 8.75
N LEU A 364 9.78 -20.43 7.46
CA LEU A 364 8.87 -19.83 6.48
C LEU A 364 7.53 -20.57 6.39
N ILE A 365 7.53 -21.90 6.55
CA ILE A 365 6.30 -22.71 6.44
C ILE A 365 5.27 -22.26 7.46
N GLY A 366 5.67 -21.96 8.71
CA GLY A 366 4.76 -21.43 9.73
C GLY A 366 4.11 -20.10 9.33
N CYS A 367 4.89 -19.19 8.79
CA CYS A 367 4.39 -17.92 8.25
C CYS A 367 3.35 -18.14 7.13
N LEU A 368 3.64 -19.05 6.20
CA LEU A 368 2.78 -19.34 5.05
C LEU A 368 1.48 -20.04 5.43
N LEU A 369 1.51 -20.99 6.38
CA LEU A 369 0.32 -21.68 6.86
C LEU A 369 -0.62 -20.73 7.60
N VAL A 370 -0.08 -19.82 8.43
CA VAL A 370 -0.90 -18.80 9.09
C VAL A 370 -1.46 -17.82 8.07
N SER A 371 -0.66 -17.39 7.07
CA SER A 371 -1.15 -16.53 5.99
C SER A 371 -2.26 -17.21 5.17
N ALA A 372 -2.15 -18.51 4.90
CA ALA A 372 -3.20 -19.28 4.25
C ALA A 372 -4.48 -19.35 5.11
N ALA A 373 -4.34 -19.54 6.43
CA ALA A 373 -5.47 -19.54 7.36
C ALA A 373 -6.17 -18.17 7.40
N LEU A 374 -5.42 -17.07 7.40
CA LEU A 374 -6.01 -15.71 7.33
C LEU A 374 -6.75 -15.48 6.00
N ALA A 375 -6.20 -15.91 4.88
CA ALA A 375 -6.82 -15.76 3.57
C ALA A 375 -8.10 -16.60 3.41
N ILE A 376 -8.13 -17.84 3.95
CA ILE A 376 -9.36 -18.67 3.92
C ILE A 376 -10.44 -18.10 4.84
N LEU A 377 -10.06 -17.51 5.98
CA LEU A 377 -11.00 -16.81 6.86
C LEU A 377 -11.65 -15.63 6.14
N GLU A 378 -10.90 -14.89 5.31
CA GLU A 378 -11.46 -13.82 4.48
C GLU A 378 -12.41 -14.37 3.40
N ALA A 379 -12.09 -15.50 2.75
CA ALA A 379 -13.00 -16.14 1.81
C ALA A 379 -14.34 -16.51 2.46
N LEU A 380 -14.30 -17.01 3.70
CA LEU A 380 -15.50 -17.36 4.49
C LEU A 380 -16.29 -16.10 4.89
N GLU A 381 -15.57 -15.07 5.39
CA GLU A 381 -16.19 -13.78 5.75
C GLU A 381 -16.92 -13.17 4.54
N ALA A 382 -16.25 -13.11 3.38
CA ALA A 382 -16.84 -12.59 2.15
C ALA A 382 -18.05 -13.41 1.70
N GLY A 383 -17.98 -14.75 1.84
CA GLY A 383 -19.09 -15.66 1.54
C GLY A 383 -20.34 -15.39 2.37
N VAL A 384 -20.17 -14.94 3.62
CA VAL A 384 -21.29 -14.60 4.53
C VAL A 384 -21.74 -13.15 4.32
N SER A 385 -20.80 -12.21 4.41
CA SER A 385 -21.11 -10.77 4.42
C SER A 385 -21.65 -10.23 3.10
N LEU A 386 -21.13 -10.72 1.97
CA LEU A 386 -21.50 -10.23 0.66
C LEU A 386 -22.77 -10.88 0.09
N ARG A 387 -23.21 -12.00 0.64
CA ARG A 387 -24.45 -12.69 0.24
C ARG A 387 -25.71 -12.15 0.94
N GLN A 388 -25.58 -11.34 2.00
CA GLN A 388 -26.73 -10.76 2.66
C GLN A 388 -27.45 -9.79 1.70
N PRO A 389 -28.75 -9.98 1.42
CA PRO A 389 -29.49 -9.05 0.57
C PRO A 389 -29.44 -7.67 1.22
N LYS A 390 -29.12 -6.63 0.43
CA LYS A 390 -29.29 -5.24 0.85
C LYS A 390 -30.74 -5.12 1.29
N THR A 391 -31.01 -4.94 2.57
CA THR A 391 -32.33 -4.63 3.10
C THR A 391 -32.81 -3.40 2.34
N LYS A 392 -33.76 -3.56 1.41
CA LYS A 392 -34.40 -2.44 0.76
C LYS A 392 -34.97 -1.59 1.89
N THR A 393 -34.48 -0.38 2.03
CA THR A 393 -35.17 0.67 2.78
C THR A 393 -36.50 0.83 2.08
N VAL A 394 -37.56 0.29 2.67
CA VAL A 394 -38.94 0.54 2.27
C VAL A 394 -39.11 2.04 2.46
N GLY A 395 -39.07 2.79 1.36
CA GLY A 395 -39.52 4.16 1.34
C GLY A 395 -41.01 4.13 1.69
N ILE A 396 -41.34 4.59 2.89
CA ILE A 396 -42.68 4.95 3.25
C ILE A 396 -42.98 6.20 2.42
N ASN A 397 -43.53 6.00 1.22
CA ASN A 397 -44.29 7.02 0.51
C ASN A 397 -45.59 7.18 1.28
N SER A 398 -45.61 8.06 2.24
CA SER A 398 -46.84 8.68 2.72
C SER A 398 -47.23 9.76 1.71
N ASP A 399 -48.02 9.39 0.73
CA ASP A 399 -48.79 10.32 -0.07
C ASP A 399 -49.83 10.97 0.85
N PRO A 400 -49.82 12.27 1.10
CA PRO A 400 -50.98 12.93 1.71
C PRO A 400 -51.98 13.22 0.61
N ALA A 401 -53.10 12.54 0.70
CA ALA A 401 -54.32 12.80 -0.07
C ALA A 401 -54.60 14.31 -0.19
N SER A 402 -54.73 14.80 -1.41
CA SER A 402 -55.30 16.11 -1.72
C SER A 402 -56.76 16.12 -1.36
N PRO A 403 -57.25 17.06 -0.54
CA PRO A 403 -58.70 17.32 -0.44
C PRO A 403 -59.14 18.18 -1.60
N GLY A 404 -60.25 17.76 -2.22
CA GLY A 404 -60.91 18.41 -3.35
C GLY A 404 -61.35 19.85 -3.09
N ALA A 405 -61.37 20.60 -4.17
CA ALA A 405 -62.03 21.88 -4.26
C ALA A 405 -63.57 21.69 -4.40
N PRO A 406 -64.42 22.53 -3.79
CA PRO A 406 -65.76 22.71 -4.23
C PRO A 406 -65.95 24.02 -4.97
N ALA A 407 -66.80 23.97 -6.03
CA ALA A 407 -67.64 24.96 -6.71
C ALA A 407 -67.11 26.39 -6.89
#